data_fadd71d66275973e4477e7043a9ebff6
#
_entry.id   fadd71d66275973e4477e7043a9ebff6
#
_cell.length_a   1.000
_cell.length_b   1.000
_cell.length_c   1.000
_cell.angle_alpha   90.00
_cell.angle_beta   90.00
_cell.angle_gamma   90.00
#
_symmetry.space_group_name_H-M   'P 1'
#
loop_
_entity.id
_entity.type
_entity.pdbx_description
1 polymer ?
#
loop_
_entity_poly.entity_id
_entity_poly.type
_entity_poly.pdbx_seq_one_letter_code
_entity_poly.pdbx_strand_id
1 'polypeptide(L)'
;MYLSKIVKKEEVSYKNIIVFAIICGIVTGIILDVELYKIPSIMNNSLFNIGICFEFWIFATMLIISRTKTSLEAACKVFLYFLISQPLVYLVKVPIDPRGWGAFVDYKGWFIWTVLTFPGAYIAWYTNKKNNMSIAIFMVVILFLSYEFAQHFNVLLTDFPSQLLACAFILYQIAEYVMAFKGKRRMVFGMLSLISIITITILFLLG
;
A
#
# COMPACT_ATOMS: atom_id res chain seq x y z
N MET A 1 -0.51 -8.85 -16.39
CA MET A 1 -1.32 -9.93 -16.98
C MET A 1 -1.65 -11.06 -16.01
N TYR A 2 -0.97 -11.18 -14.88
CA TYR A 2 -1.20 -12.27 -13.93
C TYR A 2 -2.39 -12.04 -12.98
N LEU A 3 -2.50 -10.89 -12.34
CA LEU A 3 -3.65 -10.63 -11.45
C LEU A 3 -4.98 -10.52 -12.20
N SER A 4 -4.99 -10.06 -13.46
CA SER A 4 -6.21 -9.98 -14.26
C SER A 4 -6.66 -11.34 -14.88
N LYS A 5 -5.77 -12.34 -14.94
CA LYS A 5 -6.09 -13.68 -15.46
C LYS A 5 -6.39 -14.71 -14.37
N ILE A 6 -5.81 -14.52 -13.17
CA ILE A 6 -5.94 -15.52 -12.09
C ILE A 6 -7.26 -15.35 -11.32
N VAL A 7 -7.86 -14.16 -11.36
CA VAL A 7 -9.11 -13.93 -10.64
C VAL A 7 -10.18 -13.57 -11.65
N LYS A 8 -11.06 -14.54 -12.00
CA LYS A 8 -12.43 -14.18 -12.35
C LYS A 8 -12.82 -13.08 -11.38
N LYS A 9 -13.35 -11.94 -11.89
CA LYS A 9 -13.82 -10.82 -11.06
C LYS A 9 -15.00 -11.27 -10.18
N GLU A 10 -14.75 -12.20 -9.28
CA GLU A 10 -15.70 -12.52 -8.23
C GLU A 10 -15.69 -11.35 -7.27
N GLU A 11 -16.86 -10.84 -7.03
CA GLU A 11 -17.10 -9.78 -6.08
C GLU A 11 -16.63 -10.24 -4.71
N VAL A 12 -15.70 -9.48 -4.10
CA VAL A 12 -15.25 -9.79 -2.75
C VAL A 12 -16.38 -9.47 -1.77
N SER A 13 -16.87 -10.49 -1.08
CA SER A 13 -17.89 -10.33 -0.05
C SER A 13 -17.35 -9.52 1.15
N TYR A 14 -18.24 -8.85 1.89
CA TYR A 14 -17.87 -8.16 3.13
C TYR A 14 -17.21 -9.11 4.14
N LYS A 15 -17.67 -10.37 4.22
CA LYS A 15 -17.04 -11.39 5.06
C LYS A 15 -15.57 -11.59 4.71
N ASN A 16 -15.24 -11.68 3.42
CA ASN A 16 -13.86 -11.85 2.98
C ASN A 16 -13.00 -10.61 3.28
N ILE A 17 -13.58 -9.40 3.21
CA ILE A 17 -12.90 -8.16 3.60
C ILE A 17 -12.57 -8.17 5.09
N ILE A 18 -13.51 -8.57 5.94
CA ILE A 18 -13.31 -8.67 7.39
C ILE A 18 -12.19 -9.67 7.71
N VAL A 19 -12.22 -10.87 7.11
CA VAL A 19 -11.18 -11.89 7.30
C VAL A 19 -9.81 -11.36 6.83
N PHE A 20 -9.77 -10.74 5.66
CA PHE A 20 -8.55 -10.14 5.12
C PHE A 20 -8.00 -9.03 6.01
N ALA A 21 -8.87 -8.15 6.53
CA ALA A 21 -8.49 -7.08 7.44
C ALA A 21 -7.92 -7.63 8.77
N ILE A 22 -8.53 -8.67 9.32
CA ILE A 22 -8.07 -9.33 10.54
C ILE A 22 -6.68 -9.95 10.32
N ILE A 23 -6.50 -10.70 9.24
CA ILE A 23 -5.22 -11.33 8.91
C ILE A 23 -4.15 -10.25 8.71
N CYS A 24 -4.41 -9.23 7.89
CA CYS A 24 -3.45 -8.16 7.65
C CYS A 24 -3.10 -7.39 8.93
N GLY A 25 -4.11 -7.05 9.76
CA GLY A 25 -3.87 -6.33 11.00
C GLY A 25 -3.00 -7.12 11.99
N ILE A 26 -3.29 -8.41 12.17
CA ILE A 26 -2.50 -9.28 13.06
C ILE A 26 -1.08 -9.47 12.51
N VAL A 27 -0.94 -9.82 11.22
CA VAL A 27 0.37 -10.06 10.61
C VAL A 27 1.23 -8.81 10.66
N THR A 28 0.67 -7.64 10.32
CA THR A 28 1.39 -6.38 10.41
C THR A 28 1.79 -6.07 11.85
N GLY A 29 0.89 -6.25 12.83
CA GLY A 29 1.20 -6.06 14.25
C GLY A 29 2.34 -6.95 14.72
N ILE A 30 2.33 -8.24 14.36
CA ILE A 30 3.41 -9.19 14.69
C ILE A 30 4.73 -8.78 14.05
N ILE A 31 4.73 -8.43 12.75
CA ILE A 31 5.95 -8.01 12.05
C ILE A 31 6.57 -6.80 12.73
N LEU A 32 5.75 -5.81 13.09
CA LEU A 32 6.20 -4.60 13.79
C LEU A 32 6.86 -4.89 15.13
N ASP A 33 6.38 -5.90 15.86
CA ASP A 33 6.87 -6.21 17.21
C ASP A 33 8.05 -7.19 17.22
N VAL A 34 8.06 -8.16 16.30
CA VAL A 34 9.16 -9.12 16.17
C VAL A 34 10.46 -8.41 15.80
N GLU A 35 10.35 -7.32 15.04
CA GLU A 35 11.50 -6.56 14.58
C GLU A 35 12.18 -5.75 15.69
N LEU A 36 11.40 -5.19 16.59
CA LEU A 36 11.96 -4.41 17.71
C LEU A 36 12.84 -5.24 18.64
N TYR A 37 12.77 -6.59 18.60
CA TYR A 37 13.37 -7.39 19.67
C TYR A 37 14.16 -8.66 19.27
N LYS A 38 14.06 -9.22 18.05
CA LYS A 38 14.56 -10.62 17.85
C LYS A 38 15.18 -11.04 16.51
N ILE A 39 15.22 -10.27 15.43
CA ILE A 39 15.70 -10.76 14.12
C ILE A 39 16.92 -9.96 13.61
N PRO A 40 17.87 -10.60 12.88
CA PRO A 40 19.04 -9.90 12.32
C PRO A 40 18.65 -8.71 11.42
N SER A 41 19.34 -7.61 11.55
CA SER A 41 19.05 -6.27 10.99
C SER A 41 18.72 -6.22 9.49
N ILE A 42 19.19 -7.17 8.71
CA ILE A 42 19.09 -7.17 7.24
C ILE A 42 17.67 -7.52 6.72
N MET A 43 16.99 -8.50 7.32
CA MET A 43 15.61 -8.85 6.94
C MET A 43 14.58 -7.92 7.58
N ASN A 44 14.92 -7.39 8.73
CA ASN A 44 14.08 -6.55 9.54
C ASN A 44 13.56 -5.33 8.80
N ASN A 45 14.44 -4.51 8.28
CA ASN A 45 14.08 -3.20 7.76
C ASN A 45 13.09 -3.27 6.57
N SER A 46 13.27 -4.23 5.65
CA SER A 46 12.38 -4.36 4.50
C SER A 46 10.98 -4.85 4.85
N LEU A 47 10.85 -5.86 5.73
CA LEU A 47 9.55 -6.38 6.15
C LEU A 47 8.80 -5.38 7.03
N PHE A 48 9.53 -4.71 7.93
CA PHE A 48 8.99 -3.66 8.76
C PHE A 48 8.41 -2.54 7.90
N ASN A 49 9.18 -2.01 6.95
CA ASN A 49 8.73 -0.93 6.11
C ASN A 49 7.53 -1.33 5.25
N ILE A 50 7.50 -2.52 4.64
CA ILE A 50 6.32 -3.01 3.92
C ILE A 50 5.09 -3.07 4.84
N GLY A 51 5.25 -3.41 6.12
CA GLY A 51 4.13 -3.47 7.07
C GLY A 51 3.62 -2.11 7.55
N ILE A 52 4.52 -1.10 7.67
CA ILE A 52 4.20 0.22 8.22
C ILE A 52 3.92 1.22 7.11
N CYS A 53 4.66 1.15 6.01
CA CYS A 53 4.62 2.16 4.97
C CYS A 53 3.37 2.05 4.10
N PHE A 54 3.08 3.14 3.43
CA PHE A 54 1.85 3.29 2.66
C PHE A 54 1.76 2.36 1.45
N GLU A 55 2.87 1.83 0.93
CA GLU A 55 2.87 0.98 -0.24
C GLU A 55 2.03 -0.30 -0.06
N PHE A 56 2.09 -0.95 1.11
CA PHE A 56 1.25 -2.11 1.40
C PHE A 56 -0.23 -1.73 1.50
N TRP A 57 -0.53 -0.60 2.14
CA TRP A 57 -1.89 -0.12 2.31
C TRP A 57 -2.51 0.33 0.98
N ILE A 58 -1.71 0.96 0.11
CA ILE A 58 -2.11 1.28 -1.26
C ILE A 58 -2.40 0.00 -2.04
N PHE A 59 -1.52 -1.00 -1.96
CA PHE A 59 -1.73 -2.29 -2.63
C PHE A 59 -3.02 -2.97 -2.18
N ALA A 60 -3.25 -3.10 -0.88
CA ALA A 60 -4.46 -3.69 -0.31
C ALA A 60 -5.72 -2.93 -0.76
N THR A 61 -5.66 -1.59 -0.71
CA THR A 61 -6.74 -0.70 -1.19
C THR A 61 -7.07 -0.97 -2.65
N MET A 62 -6.08 -0.95 -3.53
CA MET A 62 -6.27 -1.16 -4.97
C MET A 62 -6.75 -2.57 -5.29
N LEU A 63 -6.31 -3.57 -4.51
CA LEU A 63 -6.80 -4.95 -4.63
C LEU A 63 -8.30 -5.02 -4.31
N ILE A 64 -8.76 -4.38 -3.24
CA ILE A 64 -10.17 -4.32 -2.85
C ILE A 64 -10.98 -3.59 -3.93
N ILE A 65 -10.54 -2.38 -4.31
CA ILE A 65 -11.22 -1.54 -5.32
C ILE A 65 -11.41 -2.28 -6.64
N SER A 66 -10.39 -3.01 -7.09
CA SER A 66 -10.43 -3.73 -8.37
C SER A 66 -11.54 -4.79 -8.44
N ARG A 67 -12.09 -5.20 -7.28
CA ARG A 67 -13.11 -6.26 -7.13
C ARG A 67 -14.46 -5.72 -6.70
N THR A 68 -14.72 -4.42 -6.84
CA THR A 68 -15.98 -3.77 -6.50
C THR A 68 -16.71 -3.30 -7.74
N LYS A 69 -18.05 -3.25 -7.68
CA LYS A 69 -18.90 -2.85 -8.81
C LYS A 69 -19.17 -1.35 -8.84
N THR A 70 -19.24 -0.72 -7.68
CA THR A 70 -19.56 0.69 -7.54
C THR A 70 -18.56 1.45 -6.70
N SER A 71 -18.47 2.77 -6.88
CA SER A 71 -17.58 3.63 -6.09
C SER A 71 -17.95 3.66 -4.60
N LEU A 72 -19.23 3.63 -4.29
CA LEU A 72 -19.70 3.59 -2.90
C LEU A 72 -19.35 2.27 -2.23
N GLU A 73 -19.50 1.16 -2.93
CA GLU A 73 -19.10 -0.16 -2.44
C GLU A 73 -17.59 -0.23 -2.17
N ALA A 74 -16.78 0.34 -3.08
CA ALA A 74 -15.33 0.45 -2.89
C ALA A 74 -15.00 1.25 -1.63
N ALA A 75 -15.62 2.43 -1.46
CA ALA A 75 -15.44 3.27 -0.30
C ALA A 75 -15.78 2.53 1.01
N CYS A 76 -16.95 1.87 1.06
CA CYS A 76 -17.38 1.12 2.24
C CYS A 76 -16.45 -0.05 2.57
N LYS A 77 -16.04 -0.83 1.56
CA LYS A 77 -15.17 -2.00 1.76
C LYS A 77 -13.76 -1.62 2.19
N VAL A 78 -13.19 -0.58 1.58
CA VAL A 78 -11.86 -0.09 1.96
C VAL A 78 -11.89 0.53 3.35
N PHE A 79 -12.89 1.36 3.65
CA PHE A 79 -13.05 1.94 4.98
C PHE A 79 -13.19 0.85 6.05
N LEU A 80 -14.03 -0.17 5.81
CA LEU A 80 -14.20 -1.32 6.73
C LEU A 80 -12.88 -2.07 6.93
N TYR A 81 -12.10 -2.27 5.87
CA TYR A 81 -10.79 -2.89 5.94
C TYR A 81 -9.86 -2.14 6.90
N PHE A 82 -9.74 -0.84 6.76
CA PHE A 82 -8.87 -0.02 7.62
C PHE A 82 -9.44 0.12 9.04
N LEU A 83 -10.75 0.23 9.19
CA LEU A 83 -11.41 0.31 10.50
C LEU A 83 -11.17 -0.94 11.35
N ILE A 84 -10.94 -2.10 10.73
CA ILE A 84 -10.63 -3.35 11.44
C ILE A 84 -9.12 -3.56 11.55
N SER A 85 -8.37 -3.43 10.45
CA SER A 85 -6.96 -3.77 10.43
C SER A 85 -6.10 -2.83 11.28
N GLN A 86 -6.36 -1.53 11.23
CA GLN A 86 -5.53 -0.55 11.96
C GLN A 86 -5.58 -0.72 13.49
N PRO A 87 -6.76 -0.80 14.15
CA PRO A 87 -6.77 -1.05 15.59
C PRO A 87 -6.14 -2.39 15.96
N LEU A 88 -6.27 -3.42 15.11
CA LEU A 88 -5.66 -4.73 15.38
C LEU A 88 -4.14 -4.70 15.39
N VAL A 89 -3.50 -3.89 14.54
CA VAL A 89 -2.06 -3.65 14.59
C VAL A 89 -1.62 -3.21 15.97
N TYR A 90 -2.34 -2.24 16.57
CA TYR A 90 -2.02 -1.71 17.90
C TYR A 90 -2.41 -2.67 19.02
N LEU A 91 -3.53 -3.42 18.88
CA LEU A 91 -3.93 -4.42 19.86
C LEU A 91 -2.89 -5.53 20.02
N VAL A 92 -2.29 -5.97 18.92
CA VAL A 92 -1.21 -6.96 18.95
C VAL A 92 0.03 -6.43 19.66
N LYS A 93 0.30 -5.12 19.57
CA LYS A 93 1.43 -4.48 20.24
C LYS A 93 1.27 -4.36 21.75
N VAL A 94 0.06 -4.20 22.27
CA VAL A 94 -0.20 -3.96 23.70
C VAL A 94 0.54 -4.92 24.65
N PRO A 95 0.58 -6.25 24.43
CA PRO A 95 1.28 -7.17 25.33
C PRO A 95 2.81 -7.12 25.21
N ILE A 96 3.36 -6.49 24.17
CA ILE A 96 4.79 -6.54 23.82
C ILE A 96 5.46 -5.17 24.02
N ASP A 97 4.74 -4.07 23.72
CA ASP A 97 5.22 -2.69 23.88
C ASP A 97 5.37 -2.36 25.39
N PRO A 98 6.53 -1.87 25.85
CA PRO A 98 6.72 -1.46 27.25
C PRO A 98 5.70 -0.43 27.74
N ARG A 99 5.08 0.33 26.84
CA ARG A 99 4.01 1.30 27.15
C ARG A 99 2.64 0.65 27.37
N GLY A 100 2.50 -0.68 27.06
CA GLY A 100 1.24 -1.39 27.16
C GLY A 100 0.11 -0.69 26.37
N TRP A 101 -1.01 -0.41 27.03
CA TRP A 101 -2.13 0.33 26.41
C TRP A 101 -1.77 1.74 25.92
N GLY A 102 -0.64 2.31 26.37
CA GLY A 102 -0.12 3.58 25.86
C GLY A 102 0.23 3.53 24.36
N ALA A 103 0.49 2.34 23.79
CA ALA A 103 0.70 2.18 22.36
C ALA A 103 -0.51 2.63 21.50
N PHE A 104 -1.73 2.57 22.06
CA PHE A 104 -2.94 3.04 21.39
C PHE A 104 -3.00 4.56 21.17
N VAL A 105 -2.15 5.34 21.84
CA VAL A 105 -2.07 6.80 21.59
C VAL A 105 -1.66 7.07 20.15
N ASP A 106 -0.80 6.24 19.58
CA ASP A 106 -0.31 6.38 18.23
C ASP A 106 -1.43 6.12 17.20
N TYR A 107 -2.45 5.31 17.56
CA TYR A 107 -3.61 5.03 16.69
C TYR A 107 -4.45 6.27 16.38
N LYS A 108 -4.47 7.28 17.24
CA LYS A 108 -5.25 8.51 17.01
C LYS A 108 -4.87 9.22 15.70
N GLY A 109 -3.58 9.28 15.39
CA GLY A 109 -3.10 9.83 14.12
C GLY A 109 -3.55 9.00 12.91
N TRP A 110 -3.47 7.69 13.04
CA TRP A 110 -3.87 6.77 11.97
C TRP A 110 -5.38 6.72 11.73
N PHE A 111 -6.19 7.01 12.75
CA PHE A 111 -7.64 7.07 12.60
C PHE A 111 -8.08 8.14 11.59
N ILE A 112 -7.40 9.28 11.53
CA ILE A 112 -7.66 10.32 10.52
C ILE A 112 -7.45 9.76 9.12
N TRP A 113 -6.35 9.04 8.90
CA TRP A 113 -6.09 8.37 7.63
C TRP A 113 -7.15 7.32 7.30
N THR A 114 -7.60 6.55 8.29
CA THR A 114 -8.72 5.60 8.13
C THR A 114 -9.97 6.30 7.61
N VAL A 115 -10.35 7.44 8.18
CA VAL A 115 -11.50 8.22 7.70
C VAL A 115 -11.30 8.71 6.27
N LEU A 116 -10.10 9.18 5.93
CA LEU A 116 -9.76 9.66 4.59
C LEU A 116 -9.75 8.54 3.52
N THR A 117 -9.64 7.27 3.92
CA THR A 117 -9.72 6.16 2.97
C THR A 117 -11.10 6.06 2.29
N PHE A 118 -12.17 6.51 2.95
CA PHE A 118 -13.51 6.47 2.37
C PHE A 118 -13.64 7.36 1.11
N PRO A 119 -13.42 8.67 1.17
CA PRO A 119 -13.45 9.51 -0.03
C PRO A 119 -12.34 9.15 -1.02
N GLY A 120 -11.15 8.76 -0.53
CA GLY A 120 -10.06 8.31 -1.37
C GLY A 120 -10.43 7.09 -2.23
N ALA A 121 -11.01 6.05 -1.63
CA ALA A 121 -11.44 4.85 -2.34
C ALA A 121 -12.62 5.10 -3.28
N TYR A 122 -13.52 6.02 -2.91
CA TYR A 122 -14.60 6.44 -3.80
C TYR A 122 -14.07 7.01 -5.12
N ILE A 123 -13.09 7.91 -5.04
CA ILE A 123 -12.42 8.50 -6.21
C ILE A 123 -11.57 7.44 -6.93
N ALA A 124 -10.77 6.66 -6.19
CA ALA A 124 -9.88 5.67 -6.75
C ALA A 124 -10.62 4.55 -7.51
N TRP A 125 -11.90 4.31 -7.23
CA TRP A 125 -12.71 3.34 -7.98
C TRP A 125 -12.77 3.66 -9.49
N TYR A 126 -12.68 4.93 -9.88
CA TYR A 126 -12.69 5.32 -11.29
C TYR A 126 -11.49 4.80 -12.06
N THR A 127 -10.44 4.32 -11.40
CA THR A 127 -9.32 3.60 -12.04
C THR A 127 -9.77 2.34 -12.76
N ASN A 128 -10.91 1.73 -12.37
CA ASN A 128 -11.50 0.58 -13.04
C ASN A 128 -12.04 0.91 -14.46
N LYS A 129 -12.32 2.17 -14.77
CA LYS A 129 -12.81 2.62 -16.08
C LYS A 129 -11.76 2.53 -17.20
N LYS A 130 -10.45 2.48 -16.84
CA LYS A 130 -9.32 2.41 -17.77
C LYS A 130 -9.34 3.48 -18.87
N ASN A 131 -9.81 4.67 -18.54
CA ASN A 131 -9.84 5.87 -19.39
C ASN A 131 -8.75 6.89 -18.99
N ASN A 132 -8.77 8.09 -19.56
CA ASN A 132 -7.77 9.13 -19.27
C ASN A 132 -7.86 9.63 -17.82
N MET A 133 -9.08 9.70 -17.25
CA MET A 133 -9.27 10.02 -15.83
C MET A 133 -8.64 8.95 -14.93
N SER A 134 -8.71 7.68 -15.33
CA SER A 134 -8.03 6.60 -14.61
C SER A 134 -6.51 6.81 -14.58
N ILE A 135 -5.91 7.29 -15.67
CA ILE A 135 -4.48 7.63 -15.73
C ILE A 135 -4.18 8.75 -14.73
N ALA A 136 -4.97 9.83 -14.72
CA ALA A 136 -4.76 10.95 -13.80
C ALA A 136 -4.81 10.49 -12.33
N ILE A 137 -5.79 9.66 -11.95
CA ILE A 137 -5.91 9.12 -10.59
C ILE A 137 -4.70 8.21 -10.25
N PHE A 138 -4.33 7.31 -11.15
CA PHE A 138 -3.15 6.47 -10.95
C PHE A 138 -1.86 7.28 -10.86
N MET A 139 -1.74 8.41 -11.58
CA MET A 139 -0.54 9.24 -11.47
C MET A 139 -0.35 9.80 -10.06
N VAL A 140 -1.40 10.15 -9.33
CA VAL A 140 -1.30 10.55 -7.93
C VAL A 140 -0.71 9.40 -7.10
N VAL A 141 -1.19 8.17 -7.30
CA VAL A 141 -0.66 6.98 -6.63
C VAL A 141 0.81 6.72 -7.01
N ILE A 142 1.14 6.87 -8.30
CA ILE A 142 2.52 6.68 -8.80
C ILE A 142 3.47 7.72 -8.21
N LEU A 143 3.08 8.99 -8.12
CA LEU A 143 3.91 10.03 -7.52
C LEU A 143 4.22 9.70 -6.05
N PHE A 144 3.22 9.25 -5.32
CA PHE A 144 3.39 8.83 -3.94
C PHE A 144 4.32 7.62 -3.83
N LEU A 145 4.07 6.57 -4.61
CA LEU A 145 4.93 5.38 -4.64
C LEU A 145 6.36 5.69 -5.11
N SER A 146 6.53 6.66 -6.00
CA SER A 146 7.86 7.12 -6.44
C SER A 146 8.61 7.82 -5.32
N TYR A 147 7.92 8.57 -4.47
CA TYR A 147 8.50 9.20 -3.29
C TYR A 147 8.94 8.15 -2.25
N GLU A 148 8.08 7.18 -1.93
CA GLU A 148 8.43 6.05 -1.05
C GLU A 148 9.61 5.26 -1.63
N PHE A 149 9.60 5.00 -2.95
CA PHE A 149 10.72 4.35 -3.63
C PHE A 149 12.03 5.11 -3.44
N ALA A 150 12.01 6.44 -3.61
CA ALA A 150 13.21 7.26 -3.45
C ALA A 150 13.79 7.19 -2.04
N GLN A 151 12.93 7.19 -1.01
CA GLN A 151 13.34 7.03 0.39
C GLN A 151 14.01 5.66 0.62
N HIS A 152 13.34 4.57 0.22
CA HIS A 152 13.88 3.21 0.37
C HIS A 152 15.15 3.01 -0.45
N PHE A 153 15.21 3.58 -1.65
CA PHE A 153 16.37 3.48 -2.52
C PHE A 153 17.60 4.21 -1.95
N ASN A 154 17.41 5.37 -1.34
CA ASN A 154 18.48 6.09 -0.66
C ASN A 154 19.07 5.26 0.50
N VAL A 155 18.22 4.63 1.31
CA VAL A 155 18.67 3.71 2.37
C VAL A 155 19.34 2.47 1.78
N LEU A 156 18.83 1.92 0.68
CA LEU A 156 19.42 0.77 -0.01
C LEU A 156 20.83 1.04 -0.52
N LEU A 157 21.12 2.28 -0.95
CA LEU A 157 22.47 2.68 -1.38
C LEU A 157 23.48 2.73 -0.23
N THR A 158 23.02 3.03 0.99
CA THR A 158 23.88 3.18 2.17
C THR A 158 23.95 1.91 3.01
N ASP A 159 22.89 1.10 3.01
CA ASP A 159 22.77 -0.13 3.82
C ASP A 159 22.14 -1.26 2.99
N PHE A 160 22.90 -1.75 2.03
CA PHE A 160 22.49 -2.89 1.20
C PHE A 160 22.54 -4.21 2.00
N PRO A 161 21.54 -5.09 1.93
CA PRO A 161 20.31 -5.09 1.11
C PRO A 161 19.03 -4.69 1.89
N SER A 162 19.12 -3.88 2.94
CA SER A 162 18.06 -3.64 3.93
C SER A 162 16.70 -3.26 3.35
N GLN A 163 16.65 -2.48 2.26
CA GLN A 163 15.40 -1.99 1.65
C GLN A 163 15.07 -2.64 0.28
N LEU A 164 15.79 -3.70 -0.08
CA LEU A 164 15.65 -4.31 -1.41
C LEU A 164 14.22 -4.81 -1.68
N LEU A 165 13.59 -5.47 -0.71
CA LEU A 165 12.24 -6.00 -0.86
C LEU A 165 11.19 -4.89 -0.97
N ALA A 166 11.34 -3.79 -0.23
CA ALA A 166 10.45 -2.63 -0.31
C ALA A 166 10.54 -1.98 -1.69
N CYS A 167 11.74 -1.73 -2.19
CA CYS A 167 11.96 -1.22 -3.55
C CYS A 167 11.36 -2.15 -4.62
N ALA A 168 11.60 -3.45 -4.51
CA ALA A 168 11.07 -4.45 -5.45
C ALA A 168 9.53 -4.50 -5.42
N PHE A 169 8.93 -4.39 -4.24
CA PHE A 169 7.48 -4.40 -4.07
C PHE A 169 6.82 -3.16 -4.68
N ILE A 170 7.41 -1.97 -4.52
CA ILE A 170 6.93 -0.74 -5.14
C ILE A 170 7.01 -0.84 -6.67
N LEU A 171 8.14 -1.28 -7.21
CA LEU A 171 8.30 -1.45 -8.66
C LEU A 171 7.31 -2.48 -9.23
N TYR A 172 7.07 -3.58 -8.50
CA TYR A 172 6.04 -4.56 -8.86
C TYR A 172 4.65 -3.92 -8.93
N GLN A 173 4.25 -3.14 -7.92
CA GLN A 173 2.97 -2.44 -7.93
C GLN A 173 2.83 -1.50 -9.13
N ILE A 174 3.85 -0.68 -9.38
CA ILE A 174 3.85 0.25 -10.52
C ILE A 174 3.71 -0.50 -11.84
N ALA A 175 4.45 -1.60 -12.01
CA ALA A 175 4.35 -2.44 -13.20
C ALA A 175 2.94 -3.02 -13.38
N GLU A 176 2.30 -3.53 -12.31
CA GLU A 176 0.92 -4.04 -12.35
C GLU A 176 -0.09 -2.95 -12.75
N TYR A 177 0.07 -1.72 -12.23
CA TYR A 177 -0.81 -0.62 -12.60
C TYR A 177 -0.63 -0.20 -14.06
N VAL A 178 0.59 -0.17 -14.56
CA VAL A 178 0.88 0.10 -15.98
C VAL A 178 0.28 -1.01 -16.88
N MET A 179 0.45 -2.26 -16.49
CA MET A 179 -0.10 -3.40 -17.23
C MET A 179 -1.62 -3.47 -17.22
N ALA A 180 -2.29 -2.78 -16.31
CA ALA A 180 -3.75 -2.68 -16.29
C ALA A 180 -4.33 -1.94 -17.50
N PHE A 181 -3.53 -1.15 -18.22
CA PHE A 181 -3.90 -0.46 -19.45
C PHE A 181 -3.51 -1.25 -20.69
N LYS A 182 -4.03 -0.84 -21.88
CA LYS A 182 -3.74 -1.46 -23.16
C LYS A 182 -3.36 -0.41 -24.21
N GLY A 183 -2.61 -0.82 -25.23
CA GLY A 183 -2.25 0.01 -26.37
C GLY A 183 -1.56 1.31 -26.01
N LYS A 184 -1.89 2.41 -26.68
CA LYS A 184 -1.27 3.73 -26.50
C LYS A 184 -1.33 4.22 -25.05
N ARG A 185 -2.43 3.98 -24.33
CA ARG A 185 -2.57 4.40 -22.92
C ARG A 185 -1.55 3.71 -22.01
N ARG A 186 -1.28 2.41 -22.22
CA ARG A 186 -0.26 1.69 -21.47
C ARG A 186 1.12 2.29 -21.68
N MET A 187 1.46 2.61 -22.94
CA MET A 187 2.74 3.23 -23.28
C MET A 187 2.90 4.60 -22.63
N VAL A 188 1.91 5.47 -22.78
CA VAL A 188 1.92 6.81 -22.19
C VAL A 188 2.02 6.74 -20.66
N PHE A 189 1.18 5.93 -20.03
CA PHE A 189 1.19 5.77 -18.56
C PHE A 189 2.51 5.17 -18.07
N GLY A 190 3.07 4.18 -18.78
CA GLY A 190 4.37 3.59 -18.46
C GLY A 190 5.51 4.62 -18.54
N MET A 191 5.54 5.45 -19.60
CA MET A 191 6.52 6.52 -19.73
C MET A 191 6.39 7.55 -18.61
N LEU A 192 5.17 8.00 -18.29
CA LEU A 192 4.94 8.95 -17.19
C LEU A 192 5.37 8.36 -15.84
N SER A 193 5.07 7.10 -15.58
CA SER A 193 5.50 6.42 -14.36
C SER A 193 7.02 6.34 -14.25
N LEU A 194 7.70 5.98 -15.32
CA LEU A 194 9.16 5.90 -15.38
C LEU A 194 9.81 7.28 -15.13
N ILE A 195 9.30 8.30 -15.80
CA ILE A 195 9.77 9.68 -15.60
C ILE A 195 9.59 10.10 -14.15
N SER A 196 8.41 9.81 -13.55
CA SER A 196 8.13 10.15 -12.15
C SER A 196 9.13 9.49 -11.19
N ILE A 197 9.38 8.19 -11.33
CA ILE A 197 10.34 7.48 -10.48
C ILE A 197 11.73 8.10 -10.61
N ILE A 198 12.22 8.27 -11.82
CA ILE A 198 13.57 8.80 -12.07
C ILE A 198 13.70 10.21 -11.51
N THR A 199 12.75 11.10 -11.85
CA THR A 199 12.81 12.51 -11.44
C THR A 199 12.76 12.65 -9.92
N ILE A 200 11.82 11.96 -9.24
CA ILE A 200 11.68 12.05 -7.79
C ILE A 200 12.90 11.45 -7.09
N THR A 201 13.43 10.32 -7.59
CA THR A 201 14.64 9.72 -7.02
C THR A 201 15.85 10.64 -7.16
N ILE A 202 16.05 11.26 -8.32
CA ILE A 202 17.15 12.22 -8.53
C ILE A 202 16.99 13.42 -7.61
N LEU A 203 15.80 14.02 -7.53
CA LEU A 203 15.56 15.17 -6.65
C LEU A 203 15.79 14.81 -5.18
N PHE A 204 15.42 13.61 -4.75
CA PHE A 204 15.63 13.15 -3.39
C PHE A 204 17.11 12.90 -3.06
N LEU A 205 17.90 12.44 -4.02
CA LEU A 205 19.34 12.19 -3.84
C LEU A 205 20.20 13.46 -3.91
N LEU A 206 19.69 14.54 -4.51
CA LEU A 206 20.41 15.82 -4.66
C LEU A 206 20.07 16.82 -3.54
N GLY A 207 18.97 16.65 -2.82
CA GLY A 207 18.51 17.53 -1.72
C GLY A 207 18.89 17.02 -0.37
#